data_c40b1dab8e1e4a0421f660cc40ae4e4b
#
_entry.id   c40b1dab8e1e4a0421f660cc40ae4e4b
#
_cell.length_a   1.000
_cell.length_b   1.000
_cell.length_c   1.000
_cell.angle_alpha   90.00
_cell.angle_beta   90.00
_cell.angle_gamma   90.00
#
_symmetry.space_group_name_H-M   'P 1'
#
loop_
_entity.id
_entity.type
_entity.pdbx_description
1 polymer ?
#
loop_
_entity_poly.entity_id
_entity_poly.type
_entity_poly.pdbx_seq_one_letter_code
_entity_poly.pdbx_strand_id
1 'polypeptide(L)'
;MKLNIGDTAEITRTIEQSDVQAFADVTGDHNPIHVDESFAQTTRFGKRIAHGMLTASLISSVLANHLPGEGSIYLGQTLQFVAPVFPGDEITARVTVTEVREGRGIVKLETICTNQRKETVIRGEATVLVGAK
;
A
#
# COMPACT_ATOMS: atom_id res chain seq x y z
N MET A 1 5.63 -23.38 5.27
CA MET A 1 4.25 -22.94 5.02
C MET A 1 3.92 -23.06 3.54
N LYS A 2 2.80 -23.67 3.23
CA LYS A 2 2.39 -23.84 1.85
C LYS A 2 1.48 -22.69 1.41
N LEU A 3 1.83 -22.06 0.29
CA LEU A 3 1.06 -20.98 -0.31
C LEU A 3 0.31 -21.52 -1.52
N ASN A 4 -0.96 -21.14 -1.64
CA ASN A 4 -1.80 -21.55 -2.75
C ASN A 4 -2.31 -20.34 -3.51
N ILE A 5 -2.43 -20.49 -4.83
CA ILE A 5 -3.08 -19.45 -5.65
C ILE A 5 -4.47 -19.21 -5.10
N GLY A 6 -4.84 -17.94 -4.91
CA GLY A 6 -6.11 -17.54 -4.33
C GLY A 6 -6.04 -17.22 -2.83
N ASP A 7 -4.95 -17.59 -2.14
CA ASP A 7 -4.77 -17.17 -0.75
C ASP A 7 -4.78 -15.65 -0.69
N THR A 8 -5.44 -15.09 0.32
CA THR A 8 -5.59 -13.65 0.46
C THR A 8 -5.44 -13.21 1.91
N ALA A 9 -5.00 -11.97 2.10
CA ALA A 9 -4.94 -11.31 3.40
C ALA A 9 -5.12 -9.82 3.22
N GLU A 10 -5.56 -9.15 4.27
CA GLU A 10 -5.77 -7.70 4.21
C GLU A 10 -5.60 -7.08 5.58
N ILE A 11 -5.31 -5.78 5.58
CA ILE A 11 -5.37 -4.94 6.77
C ILE A 11 -6.18 -3.70 6.44
N THR A 12 -6.78 -3.11 7.44
CA THR A 12 -7.51 -1.85 7.30
C THR A 12 -6.93 -0.85 8.29
N ARG A 13 -6.66 0.36 7.79
CA ARG A 13 -6.13 1.43 8.62
C ARG A 13 -6.64 2.78 8.15
N THR A 14 -6.99 3.65 9.09
CA THR A 14 -7.31 5.05 8.80
C THR A 14 -6.00 5.82 8.60
N ILE A 15 -5.89 6.56 7.51
CA ILE A 15 -4.74 7.43 7.22
C ILE A 15 -5.04 8.79 7.84
N GLU A 16 -4.27 9.15 8.87
CA GLU A 16 -4.43 10.44 9.55
C GLU A 16 -3.47 11.49 9.00
N GLN A 17 -3.76 12.77 9.22
CA GLN A 17 -2.82 13.84 8.82
C GLN A 17 -1.48 13.68 9.55
N SER A 18 -1.50 13.17 10.78
CA SER A 18 -0.25 12.89 11.51
C SER A 18 0.61 11.84 10.82
N ASP A 19 -0.02 10.86 10.16
CA ASP A 19 0.72 9.86 9.35
C ASP A 19 1.36 10.51 8.14
N VAL A 20 0.63 11.43 7.49
CA VAL A 20 1.14 12.18 6.35
C VAL A 20 2.35 13.01 6.75
N GLN A 21 2.28 13.70 7.89
CA GLN A 21 3.39 14.49 8.39
C GLN A 21 4.59 13.61 8.72
N ALA A 22 4.37 12.46 9.37
CA ALA A 22 5.45 11.53 9.70
C ALA A 22 6.13 11.00 8.43
N PHE A 23 5.34 10.67 7.40
CA PHE A 23 5.88 10.20 6.14
C PHE A 23 6.70 11.29 5.44
N ALA A 24 6.20 12.53 5.43
CA ALA A 24 6.93 13.67 4.88
C ALA A 24 8.27 13.87 5.59
N ASP A 25 8.27 13.74 6.91
CA ASP A 25 9.49 13.93 7.70
C ASP A 25 10.51 12.82 7.46
N VAL A 26 10.05 11.57 7.34
CA VAL A 26 10.94 10.41 7.10
C VAL A 26 11.54 10.46 5.71
N THR A 27 10.74 10.82 4.69
CA THR A 27 11.17 10.73 3.29
C THR A 27 11.75 12.03 2.74
N GLY A 28 11.45 13.16 3.38
CA GLY A 28 11.77 14.48 2.84
C GLY A 28 10.76 14.97 1.80
N ASP A 29 9.67 14.24 1.57
CA ASP A 29 8.63 14.65 0.62
C ASP A 29 7.66 15.61 1.28
N HIS A 30 8.04 16.89 1.30
CA HIS A 30 7.24 17.96 1.86
C HIS A 30 6.47 18.73 0.79
N ASN A 31 6.03 18.06 -0.27
CA ASN A 31 5.21 18.68 -1.29
C ASN A 31 4.01 19.35 -0.61
N PRO A 32 3.78 20.65 -0.83
CA PRO A 32 2.73 21.38 -0.10
C PRO A 32 1.32 20.81 -0.29
N ILE A 33 1.06 20.06 -1.34
CA ILE A 33 -0.24 19.42 -1.53
C ILE A 33 -0.58 18.42 -0.40
N HIS A 34 0.42 17.94 0.32
CA HIS A 34 0.23 17.01 1.43
C HIS A 34 0.18 17.70 2.79
N VAL A 35 0.91 18.81 2.94
CA VAL A 35 1.17 19.39 4.27
C VAL A 35 0.65 20.80 4.46
N ASP A 36 0.27 21.50 3.39
CA ASP A 36 -0.19 22.90 3.44
C ASP A 36 -1.63 22.99 2.96
N GLU A 37 -2.57 23.21 3.92
CA GLU A 37 -3.99 23.29 3.61
C GLU A 37 -4.31 24.45 2.67
N SER A 38 -3.68 25.61 2.88
CA SER A 38 -3.92 26.78 2.04
C SER A 38 -3.52 26.51 0.59
N PHE A 39 -2.39 25.84 0.39
CA PHE A 39 -1.95 25.45 -0.94
C PHE A 39 -2.91 24.41 -1.54
N ALA A 40 -3.25 23.40 -0.76
CA ALA A 40 -4.10 22.31 -1.24
C ALA A 40 -5.48 22.78 -1.69
N GLN A 41 -6.01 23.82 -1.06
CA GLN A 41 -7.30 24.43 -1.44
C GLN A 41 -7.26 25.03 -2.85
N THR A 42 -6.07 25.39 -3.34
CA THR A 42 -5.93 25.95 -4.69
C THR A 42 -5.83 24.86 -5.76
N THR A 43 -5.71 23.61 -5.37
CA THR A 43 -5.60 22.48 -6.30
C THR A 43 -6.98 21.93 -6.66
N ARG A 44 -7.04 21.12 -7.71
CA ARG A 44 -8.28 20.46 -8.12
C ARG A 44 -8.84 19.52 -7.05
N PHE A 45 -8.04 19.13 -6.06
CA PHE A 45 -8.51 18.25 -4.97
C PHE A 45 -9.20 19.04 -3.85
N GLY A 46 -8.95 20.35 -3.75
CA GLY A 46 -9.61 21.24 -2.79
C GLY A 46 -9.17 21.09 -1.35
N LYS A 47 -8.36 20.10 -1.02
CA LYS A 47 -7.84 19.84 0.33
C LYS A 47 -6.60 18.96 0.24
N ARG A 48 -5.88 18.83 1.37
CA ARG A 48 -4.67 18.01 1.41
C ARG A 48 -4.99 16.57 1.06
N ILE A 49 -4.06 15.93 0.35
CA ILE A 49 -4.12 14.50 0.02
C ILE A 49 -2.92 13.79 0.64
N ALA A 50 -3.09 12.50 0.92
CA ALA A 50 -1.98 11.68 1.42
C ALA A 50 -1.03 11.34 0.27
N HIS A 51 0.25 11.13 0.60
CA HIS A 51 1.21 10.63 -0.39
C HIS A 51 0.75 9.26 -0.87
N GLY A 52 0.78 9.05 -2.19
CA GLY A 52 0.46 7.73 -2.75
C GLY A 52 1.33 6.63 -2.14
N MET A 53 2.63 6.92 -1.96
CA MET A 53 3.56 5.94 -1.39
C MET A 53 3.28 5.64 0.08
N LEU A 54 2.71 6.57 0.84
CA LEU A 54 2.28 6.28 2.21
C LEU A 54 1.18 5.21 2.20
N THR A 55 0.16 5.41 1.37
CA THR A 55 -0.92 4.43 1.23
C THR A 55 -0.37 3.10 0.71
N ALA A 56 0.52 3.14 -0.28
CA ALA A 56 1.14 1.94 -0.84
C ALA A 56 1.95 1.17 0.22
N SER A 57 2.51 1.85 1.21
CA SER A 57 3.29 1.20 2.25
C SER A 57 2.48 0.21 3.09
N LEU A 58 1.15 0.34 3.11
CA LEU A 58 0.28 -0.63 3.79
C LEU A 58 0.36 -2.01 3.13
N ILE A 59 0.65 -2.07 1.83
CA ILE A 59 0.85 -3.33 1.13
C ILE A 59 2.05 -4.06 1.74
N SER A 60 3.14 -3.34 2.00
CA SER A 60 4.32 -3.91 2.64
C SER A 60 3.98 -4.54 4.00
N SER A 61 3.13 -3.89 4.77
CA SER A 61 2.71 -4.39 6.07
C SER A 61 1.95 -5.72 5.96
N VAL A 62 1.05 -5.84 4.98
CA VAL A 62 0.31 -7.10 4.75
C VAL A 62 1.25 -8.22 4.35
N LEU A 63 2.16 -7.93 3.42
CA LEU A 63 3.12 -8.93 2.93
C LEU A 63 4.03 -9.42 4.05
N ALA A 64 4.51 -8.51 4.87
CA ALA A 64 5.48 -8.84 5.91
C ALA A 64 4.87 -9.57 7.10
N ASN A 65 3.65 -9.19 7.49
CA ASN A 65 3.06 -9.66 8.73
C ASN A 65 2.00 -10.75 8.55
N HIS A 66 1.45 -10.89 7.35
CA HIS A 66 0.31 -11.78 7.13
C HIS A 66 0.50 -12.77 5.99
N LEU A 67 0.80 -12.30 4.76
CA LEU A 67 0.85 -13.18 3.59
C LEU A 67 1.86 -12.64 2.57
N PRO A 68 3.00 -13.28 2.30
CA PRO A 68 3.47 -14.58 2.82
C PRO A 68 3.87 -14.57 4.30
N GLY A 69 4.11 -13.40 4.90
CA GLY A 69 4.39 -13.27 6.31
C GLY A 69 5.86 -13.22 6.66
N GLU A 70 6.17 -13.53 7.90
CA GLU A 70 7.50 -13.38 8.48
C GLU A 70 8.57 -14.06 7.63
N GLY A 71 9.66 -13.32 7.40
CA GLY A 71 10.81 -13.83 6.64
C GLY A 71 10.71 -13.61 5.14
N SER A 72 9.59 -13.06 4.65
CA SER A 72 9.46 -12.75 3.24
C SER A 72 10.32 -11.54 2.87
N ILE A 73 10.83 -11.53 1.65
CA ILE A 73 11.66 -10.44 1.11
C ILE A 73 10.93 -9.81 -0.06
N TYR A 74 10.71 -8.52 0.02
CA TYR A 74 10.03 -7.74 -1.02
C TYR A 74 10.99 -7.53 -2.19
N LEU A 75 10.69 -8.12 -3.35
CA LEU A 75 11.58 -8.03 -4.51
C LEU A 75 11.13 -6.96 -5.50
N GLY A 76 9.83 -6.75 -5.65
CA GLY A 76 9.34 -5.78 -6.60
C GLY A 76 7.88 -5.46 -6.39
N GLN A 77 7.47 -4.32 -6.94
CA GLN A 77 6.09 -3.84 -6.85
C GLN A 77 5.80 -2.93 -8.03
N THR A 78 4.70 -3.20 -8.72
CA THR A 78 4.13 -2.22 -9.64
C THR A 78 3.02 -1.48 -8.92
N LEU A 79 2.82 -0.21 -9.26
CA LEU A 79 1.81 0.62 -8.63
C LEU A 79 1.14 1.51 -9.65
N GLN A 80 -0.18 1.62 -9.57
CA GLN A 80 -0.95 2.63 -10.25
C GLN A 80 -1.78 3.35 -9.20
N PHE A 81 -1.64 4.66 -9.14
CA PHE A 81 -2.39 5.52 -8.21
C PHE A 81 -3.61 6.02 -8.97
N VAL A 82 -4.75 5.39 -8.72
CA VAL A 82 -5.95 5.62 -9.55
C VAL A 82 -6.94 6.60 -8.94
N ALA A 83 -6.80 6.91 -7.66
CA ALA A 83 -7.64 7.91 -6.99
C ALA A 83 -6.91 8.50 -5.78
N PRO A 84 -7.19 9.75 -5.40
CA PRO A 84 -6.56 10.36 -4.24
C PRO A 84 -7.06 9.75 -2.93
N VAL A 85 -6.20 9.78 -1.92
CA VAL A 85 -6.54 9.40 -0.55
C VAL A 85 -6.48 10.67 0.29
N PHE A 86 -7.54 10.94 1.04
CA PHE A 86 -7.61 12.10 1.91
C PHE A 86 -7.35 11.69 3.36
N PRO A 87 -6.70 12.56 4.15
CA PRO A 87 -6.61 12.29 5.60
C PRO A 87 -8.00 12.02 6.17
N GLY A 88 -8.12 10.96 6.96
CA GLY A 88 -9.40 10.48 7.48
C GLY A 88 -9.97 9.31 6.71
N ASP A 89 -9.48 9.04 5.51
CA ASP A 89 -9.93 7.86 4.75
C ASP A 89 -9.47 6.57 5.43
N GLU A 90 -10.37 5.59 5.42
CA GLU A 90 -10.08 4.25 5.93
C GLU A 90 -9.67 3.37 4.75
N ILE A 91 -8.43 2.94 4.75
CA ILE A 91 -7.84 2.19 3.63
C ILE A 91 -7.71 0.72 4.00
N THR A 92 -8.19 -0.14 3.11
CA THR A 92 -7.97 -1.58 3.18
C THR A 92 -6.97 -1.96 2.10
N ALA A 93 -5.84 -2.55 2.52
CA ALA A 93 -4.84 -3.09 1.61
C ALA A 93 -5.00 -4.60 1.58
N ARG A 94 -5.29 -5.16 0.41
CA ARG A 94 -5.50 -6.59 0.21
C ARG A 94 -4.47 -7.14 -0.76
N VAL A 95 -3.92 -8.31 -0.44
CA VAL A 95 -3.03 -9.05 -1.31
C VAL A 95 -3.61 -10.44 -1.58
N THR A 96 -3.45 -10.92 -2.82
CA THR A 96 -3.97 -12.23 -3.24
C THR A 96 -2.89 -12.93 -4.06
N VAL A 97 -2.55 -14.16 -3.68
CA VAL A 97 -1.54 -14.94 -4.39
C VAL A 97 -2.06 -15.29 -5.79
N THR A 98 -1.29 -14.92 -6.81
CA THR A 98 -1.63 -15.20 -8.22
C THR A 98 -0.68 -16.18 -8.88
N GLU A 99 0.55 -16.32 -8.37
CA GLU A 99 1.54 -17.24 -8.93
C GLU A 99 2.48 -17.72 -7.83
N VAL A 100 2.83 -19.01 -7.86
CA VAL A 100 3.80 -19.59 -6.93
C VAL A 100 4.84 -20.35 -7.76
N ARG A 101 6.11 -19.91 -7.68
CA ARG A 101 7.22 -20.59 -8.34
C ARG A 101 8.01 -21.35 -7.28
N GLU A 102 7.56 -22.54 -6.95
CA GLU A 102 8.06 -23.33 -5.81
C GLU A 102 9.57 -23.54 -5.82
N GLY A 103 10.14 -23.87 -6.98
CA GLY A 103 11.57 -24.14 -7.08
C GLY A 103 12.46 -22.94 -6.81
N ARG A 104 11.93 -21.72 -6.86
CA ARG A 104 12.68 -20.49 -6.66
C ARG A 104 12.28 -19.71 -5.41
N GLY A 105 11.21 -20.15 -4.75
CA GLY A 105 10.65 -19.41 -3.63
C GLY A 105 10.02 -18.08 -4.02
N ILE A 106 9.64 -17.91 -5.29
CA ILE A 106 9.05 -16.66 -5.78
C ILE A 106 7.54 -16.76 -5.76
N VAL A 107 6.90 -15.74 -5.20
CA VAL A 107 5.44 -15.62 -5.14
C VAL A 107 5.05 -14.28 -5.72
N LYS A 108 4.02 -14.28 -6.57
CA LYS A 108 3.43 -13.04 -7.08
C LYS A 108 2.05 -12.87 -6.46
N LEU A 109 1.73 -11.63 -6.12
CA LEU A 109 0.47 -11.28 -5.48
C LEU A 109 -0.12 -10.05 -6.15
N GLU A 110 -1.42 -10.13 -6.41
CA GLU A 110 -2.17 -8.93 -6.78
C GLU A 110 -2.33 -8.09 -5.52
N THR A 111 -2.14 -6.77 -5.65
CA THR A 111 -2.24 -5.84 -4.52
C THR A 111 -3.24 -4.74 -4.85
N ILE A 112 -4.22 -4.54 -3.97
CA ILE A 112 -5.27 -3.54 -4.17
C ILE A 112 -5.52 -2.82 -2.85
N CYS A 113 -5.56 -1.48 -2.92
CA CYS A 113 -5.99 -0.66 -1.80
C CYS A 113 -7.32 0.01 -2.17
N THR A 114 -8.27 -0.06 -1.25
CA THR A 114 -9.60 0.56 -1.40
C THR A 114 -9.88 1.47 -0.22
N ASN A 115 -10.73 2.48 -0.43
CA ASN A 115 -11.19 3.35 0.65
C ASN A 115 -12.49 2.82 1.26
N GLN A 116 -13.08 3.57 2.20
CA GLN A 116 -14.31 3.17 2.90
C GLN A 116 -15.53 3.10 1.99
N ARG A 117 -15.48 3.72 0.82
CA ARG A 117 -16.56 3.67 -0.18
C ARG A 117 -16.35 2.54 -1.17
N LYS A 118 -15.35 1.65 -0.93
CA LYS A 118 -15.00 0.54 -1.81
C LYS A 118 -14.43 0.99 -3.17
N GLU A 119 -13.96 2.23 -3.25
CA GLU A 119 -13.28 2.71 -4.44
C GLU A 119 -11.82 2.24 -4.42
N THR A 120 -11.33 1.74 -5.54
CA THR A 120 -9.92 1.38 -5.68
C THR A 120 -9.10 2.66 -5.77
N VAL A 121 -8.12 2.80 -4.89
CA VAL A 121 -7.22 3.95 -4.88
C VAL A 121 -5.82 3.59 -5.40
N ILE A 122 -5.40 2.34 -5.19
CA ILE A 122 -4.12 1.82 -5.71
C ILE A 122 -4.34 0.40 -6.19
N ARG A 123 -3.67 0.03 -7.29
CA ARG A 123 -3.58 -1.36 -7.73
C ARG A 123 -2.19 -1.65 -8.29
N GLY A 124 -1.80 -2.91 -8.23
CA GLY A 124 -0.52 -3.34 -8.74
C GLY A 124 -0.25 -4.81 -8.46
N GLU A 125 1.02 -5.19 -8.61
CA GLU A 125 1.47 -6.56 -8.39
C GLU A 125 2.77 -6.54 -7.59
N ALA A 126 2.83 -7.38 -6.58
CA ALA A 126 4.03 -7.58 -5.76
C ALA A 126 4.73 -8.87 -6.18
N THR A 127 6.06 -8.87 -6.09
CA THR A 127 6.90 -10.06 -6.23
C THR A 127 7.66 -10.21 -4.92
N VAL A 128 7.56 -11.37 -4.31
CA VAL A 128 8.10 -11.63 -2.97
C VAL A 128 8.90 -12.93 -2.98
N LEU A 129 10.04 -12.93 -2.29
CA LEU A 129 10.83 -14.14 -2.06
C LEU A 129 10.43 -14.72 -0.71
N VAL A 130 10.10 -16.01 -0.67
CA VAL A 130 9.79 -16.74 0.57
C VAL A 130 10.87 -17.77 0.84
N GLY A 131 10.94 -18.21 2.11
CA GLY A 131 11.94 -19.21 2.49
C GLY A 131 13.36 -18.66 2.56
N ALA A 132 13.50 -17.36 2.84
CA ALA A 132 14.82 -16.70 2.93
C ALA A 132 15.60 -17.08 4.18
N LYS A 133 14.99 -17.77 5.13
CA LYS A 133 15.66 -18.23 6.35
C LYS A 133 16.52 -19.45 6.09
#